data_c277ac5534efba321d20d0df203055ab
#
_entry.id   c277ac5534efba321d20d0df203055ab
#
_cell.length_a   1.000
_cell.length_b   1.000
_cell.length_c   1.000
_cell.angle_alpha   90.00
_cell.angle_beta   90.00
_cell.angle_gamma   90.00
#
_symmetry.space_group_name_H-M   'P 1'
#
loop_
_entity.id
_entity.type
_entity.pdbx_description
1 polymer ?
#
loop_
_entity_poly.entity_id
_entity_poly.type
_entity_poly.pdbx_seq_one_letter_code
_entity_poly.pdbx_strand_id
1 'polypeptide(L)'
;AERSLKRLNCDHIDLYLLHWSSSHPLVDTLEAFERLIGDGKIGRYGVSNYDIVEMADAMATSGGEAICVNQILYNPAQRAIEDELLPWCSAQDIALMAYSPLDQGSILQDTVLKQIADGHGVTAATVAVAWTLLFPNMVSIPKATAPAHIEAAAAAREVLLTDDDLTAIDHAFPPPQPGARLAIY
;
A
#
# COMPACT_ATOMS: atom_id res chain seq x y z
N ALA A 1 10.82 1.91 18.03
CA ALA A 1 11.07 0.50 17.70
C ALA A 1 11.00 -0.40 18.95
N GLU A 2 11.74 -0.12 20.04
CA GLU A 2 11.83 -1.01 21.22
C GLU A 2 10.48 -1.29 21.90
N ARG A 3 9.60 -0.29 22.00
CA ARG A 3 8.22 -0.50 22.48
C ARG A 3 7.39 -1.37 21.56
N SER A 4 7.63 -1.31 20.25
CA SER A 4 6.97 -2.17 19.25
C SER A 4 7.44 -3.60 19.39
N LEU A 5 8.75 -3.84 19.47
CA LEU A 5 9.35 -5.15 19.71
C LEU A 5 8.77 -5.81 20.97
N LYS A 6 8.73 -5.05 22.08
CA LYS A 6 8.14 -5.55 23.33
C LYS A 6 6.66 -5.90 23.20
N ARG A 7 5.86 -5.09 22.48
CA ARG A 7 4.42 -5.37 22.27
C ARG A 7 4.18 -6.56 21.38
N LEU A 8 5.02 -6.74 20.35
CA LEU A 8 4.97 -7.87 19.43
C LEU A 8 5.56 -9.15 20.03
N ASN A 9 6.26 -9.03 21.16
CA ASN A 9 6.99 -10.12 21.80
C ASN A 9 7.97 -10.80 20.83
N CYS A 10 8.76 -9.98 20.13
CA CYS A 10 9.80 -10.42 19.21
C CYS A 10 11.05 -9.55 19.36
N ASP A 11 12.19 -10.08 18.89
CA ASP A 11 13.49 -9.41 18.97
C ASP A 11 13.83 -8.65 17.68
N HIS A 12 13.08 -8.89 16.60
CA HIS A 12 13.31 -8.34 15.27
C HIS A 12 11.98 -7.99 14.58
N ILE A 13 11.98 -6.89 13.81
CA ILE A 13 10.89 -6.49 12.90
C ILE A 13 11.48 -6.40 11.50
N ASP A 14 10.96 -7.19 10.56
CA ASP A 14 11.49 -7.26 9.19
C ASP A 14 11.39 -5.93 8.44
N LEU A 15 10.27 -5.21 8.63
CA LEU A 15 10.01 -3.92 7.99
C LEU A 15 9.46 -2.92 9.00
N TYR A 16 10.13 -1.78 9.15
CA TYR A 16 9.71 -0.71 10.05
C TYR A 16 9.46 0.59 9.28
N LEU A 17 8.32 1.25 9.52
CA LEU A 17 7.90 2.41 8.73
C LEU A 17 7.89 3.70 9.54
N LEU A 18 8.33 4.80 8.92
CA LEU A 18 7.97 6.14 9.35
C LEU A 18 6.51 6.39 8.94
N HIS A 19 5.60 6.37 9.90
CA HIS A 19 4.15 6.42 9.65
C HIS A 19 3.68 7.77 9.07
N TRP A 20 4.29 8.86 9.53
CA TRP A 20 4.01 10.23 9.09
C TRP A 20 5.30 11.04 9.06
N SER A 21 5.39 11.97 8.14
CA SER A 21 6.38 13.04 8.23
C SER A 21 6.21 13.81 9.54
N SER A 22 7.29 14.33 10.09
CA SER A 22 7.28 15.03 11.37
C SER A 22 8.09 16.32 11.30
N SER A 23 8.11 17.09 12.39
CA SER A 23 8.95 18.28 12.52
C SER A 23 10.44 17.95 12.69
N HIS A 24 10.80 16.69 12.90
CA HIS A 24 12.19 16.26 12.94
C HIS A 24 12.74 16.12 11.52
N PRO A 25 13.99 16.50 11.27
CA PRO A 25 14.64 16.28 9.98
C PRO A 25 14.60 14.80 9.59
N LEU A 26 14.28 14.52 8.34
CA LEU A 26 14.19 13.14 7.86
C LEU A 26 15.52 12.38 8.03
N VAL A 27 16.64 13.07 7.80
CA VAL A 27 17.99 12.49 7.97
C VAL A 27 18.21 11.90 9.35
N ASP A 28 17.75 12.57 10.41
CA ASP A 28 17.91 12.08 11.79
C ASP A 28 17.10 10.78 12.01
N THR A 29 15.93 10.69 11.36
CA THR A 29 15.08 9.49 11.40
C THR A 29 15.74 8.32 10.64
N LEU A 30 16.25 8.58 9.44
CA LEU A 30 16.94 7.56 8.65
C LEU A 30 18.21 7.06 9.33
N GLU A 31 19.02 7.95 9.91
CA GLU A 31 20.16 7.56 10.73
C GLU A 31 19.77 6.70 11.95
N ALA A 32 18.60 7.00 12.56
CA ALA A 32 18.09 6.16 13.64
C ALA A 32 17.68 4.77 13.15
N PHE A 33 17.10 4.66 11.94
CA PHE A 33 16.78 3.37 11.33
C PHE A 33 18.03 2.57 10.99
N GLU A 34 19.07 3.21 10.44
CA GLU A 34 20.35 2.55 10.19
C GLU A 34 20.99 2.00 11.49
N ARG A 35 20.92 2.76 12.59
CA ARG A 35 21.36 2.24 13.89
C ARG A 35 20.54 1.04 14.37
N LEU A 36 19.21 1.05 14.13
CA LEU A 36 18.34 -0.08 14.48
C LEU A 36 18.62 -1.33 13.62
N ILE A 37 19.00 -1.14 12.35
CA ILE A 37 19.49 -2.23 11.48
C ILE A 37 20.81 -2.79 12.05
N GLY A 38 21.76 -1.90 12.36
CA GLY A 38 23.04 -2.31 12.94
C GLY A 38 22.89 -3.06 14.28
N ASP A 39 21.89 -2.71 15.09
CA ASP A 39 21.52 -3.40 16.32
C ASP A 39 20.76 -4.72 16.09
N GLY A 40 20.40 -5.06 14.84
CA GLY A 40 19.61 -6.23 14.49
C GLY A 40 18.14 -6.15 14.90
N LYS A 41 17.64 -4.95 15.26
CA LYS A 41 16.27 -4.74 15.73
C LYS A 41 15.24 -4.61 14.61
N ILE A 42 15.66 -4.09 13.45
CA ILE A 42 14.85 -4.04 12.23
C ILE A 42 15.63 -4.55 11.04
N GLY A 43 14.93 -5.07 10.02
CA GLY A 43 15.56 -5.58 8.80
C GLY A 43 15.66 -4.51 7.71
N ARG A 44 14.57 -3.80 7.47
CA ARG A 44 14.43 -2.76 6.45
C ARG A 44 13.54 -1.64 6.97
N TYR A 45 13.55 -0.52 6.27
CA TYR A 45 12.63 0.58 6.57
C TYR A 45 11.97 1.17 5.32
N GLY A 46 10.93 1.91 5.56
CA GLY A 46 10.17 2.65 4.56
C GLY A 46 9.45 3.83 5.18
N VAL A 47 8.63 4.45 4.36
CA VAL A 47 7.82 5.62 4.72
C VAL A 47 6.34 5.34 4.50
N SER A 48 5.48 6.27 4.86
CA SER A 48 4.05 6.20 4.62
C SER A 48 3.50 7.58 4.28
N ASN A 49 2.59 7.62 3.31
CA ASN A 49 1.90 8.83 2.84
C ASN A 49 2.81 9.90 2.21
N TYR A 50 3.93 9.50 1.64
CA TYR A 50 4.82 10.39 0.88
C TYR A 50 4.32 10.50 -0.56
N ASP A 51 4.11 11.72 -1.04
CA ASP A 51 3.85 11.99 -2.44
C ASP A 51 5.15 11.89 -3.29
N ILE A 52 5.06 12.15 -4.59
CA ILE A 52 6.22 12.04 -5.50
C ILE A 52 7.33 13.03 -5.14
N VAL A 53 6.98 14.24 -4.70
CA VAL A 53 7.96 15.27 -4.33
C VAL A 53 8.65 14.86 -3.03
N GLU A 54 7.87 14.46 -2.02
CA GLU A 54 8.40 13.98 -0.74
C GLU A 54 9.26 12.71 -0.91
N MET A 55 8.88 11.79 -1.82
CA MET A 55 9.69 10.61 -2.13
C MET A 55 11.01 10.98 -2.81
N ALA A 56 10.99 11.91 -3.77
CA ALA A 56 12.21 12.38 -4.43
C ALA A 56 13.16 13.07 -3.44
N ASP A 57 12.63 13.92 -2.56
CA ASP A 57 13.40 14.58 -1.49
C ASP A 57 13.95 13.57 -0.48
N ALA A 58 13.15 12.56 -0.13
CA ALA A 58 13.58 11.50 0.77
C ALA A 58 14.72 10.67 0.18
N MET A 59 14.64 10.30 -1.09
CA MET A 59 15.68 9.56 -1.81
C MET A 59 16.99 10.36 -1.96
N ALA A 60 16.91 11.69 -2.01
CA ALA A 60 18.08 12.58 -2.03
C ALA A 60 18.72 12.78 -0.64
N THR A 61 18.05 12.37 0.41
CA THR A 61 18.55 12.45 1.79
C THR A 61 19.48 11.28 2.09
N SER A 62 20.52 11.48 2.90
CA SER A 62 21.44 10.40 3.33
C SER A 62 20.66 9.27 4.01
N GLY A 63 20.83 8.03 3.54
CA GLY A 63 20.04 6.86 3.94
C GLY A 63 18.73 6.70 3.16
N GLY A 64 18.32 7.68 2.36
CA GLY A 64 17.09 7.62 1.58
C GLY A 64 17.08 6.50 0.54
N GLU A 65 18.24 6.17 0.00
CA GLU A 65 18.45 5.08 -0.96
C GLU A 65 18.08 3.69 -0.43
N ALA A 66 17.96 3.53 0.89
CA ALA A 66 17.55 2.29 1.55
C ALA A 66 16.05 2.22 1.82
N ILE A 67 15.28 3.27 1.51
CA ILE A 67 13.82 3.25 1.57
C ILE A 67 13.30 2.23 0.57
N CYS A 68 12.70 1.14 1.05
CA CYS A 68 12.27 0.04 0.19
C CYS A 68 10.74 -0.01 -0.04
N VAL A 69 9.96 0.81 0.68
CA VAL A 69 8.50 0.82 0.56
C VAL A 69 7.92 2.18 0.94
N ASN A 70 6.84 2.57 0.26
CA ASN A 70 5.97 3.66 0.67
C ASN A 70 4.55 3.09 0.90
N GLN A 71 4.04 3.19 2.14
CA GLN A 71 2.68 2.74 2.45
C GLN A 71 1.70 3.89 2.19
N ILE A 72 0.72 3.65 1.33
CA ILE A 72 -0.17 4.67 0.80
C ILE A 72 -1.63 4.22 0.75
N LEU A 73 -2.56 5.18 0.70
CA LEU A 73 -3.97 4.91 0.42
C LEU A 73 -4.12 4.51 -1.05
N TYR A 74 -4.60 3.27 -1.28
CA TYR A 74 -4.88 2.82 -2.63
C TYR A 74 -5.98 1.77 -2.66
N ASN A 75 -7.01 2.03 -3.45
CA ASN A 75 -8.14 1.15 -3.72
C ASN A 75 -8.88 1.66 -4.98
N PRO A 76 -9.88 0.95 -5.51
CA PRO A 76 -10.60 1.39 -6.71
C PRO A 76 -11.17 2.82 -6.64
N ALA A 77 -11.58 3.30 -5.46
CA ALA A 77 -12.12 4.66 -5.28
C ALA A 77 -11.02 5.72 -5.00
N GLN A 78 -9.79 5.32 -4.68
CA GLN A 78 -8.68 6.21 -4.31
C GLN A 78 -7.45 5.86 -5.16
N ARG A 79 -7.39 6.44 -6.37
CA ARG A 79 -6.45 6.05 -7.43
C ARG A 79 -5.36 7.09 -7.72
N ALA A 80 -5.26 8.16 -6.93
CA ALA A 80 -4.38 9.31 -7.21
C ALA A 80 -2.91 8.93 -7.48
N ILE A 81 -2.43 7.82 -6.90
CA ILE A 81 -1.04 7.35 -7.08
C ILE A 81 -0.71 6.90 -8.50
N GLU A 82 -1.72 6.54 -9.30
CA GLU A 82 -1.54 5.98 -10.64
C GLU A 82 -0.95 6.98 -11.63
N ASP A 83 -1.17 8.28 -11.40
CA ASP A 83 -0.70 9.34 -12.30
C ASP A 83 0.84 9.41 -12.32
N GLU A 84 1.46 9.64 -11.18
CA GLU A 84 2.92 9.89 -11.11
C GLU A 84 3.64 8.98 -10.11
N LEU A 85 3.09 8.78 -8.90
CA LEU A 85 3.80 8.11 -7.81
C LEU A 85 4.05 6.63 -8.10
N LEU A 86 3.05 5.91 -8.61
CA LEU A 86 3.15 4.48 -8.89
C LEU A 86 4.20 4.19 -9.98
N PRO A 87 4.18 4.82 -11.17
CA PRO A 87 5.22 4.60 -12.17
C PRO A 87 6.60 5.05 -11.68
N TRP A 88 6.67 6.12 -10.89
CA TRP A 88 7.95 6.57 -10.33
C TRP A 88 8.52 5.56 -9.34
N CYS A 89 7.73 5.07 -8.37
CA CYS A 89 8.17 4.06 -7.41
C CYS A 89 8.60 2.76 -8.11
N SER A 90 7.84 2.35 -9.13
CA SER A 90 8.19 1.17 -9.94
C SER A 90 9.55 1.33 -10.63
N ALA A 91 9.85 2.50 -11.17
CA ALA A 91 11.13 2.80 -11.81
C ALA A 91 12.32 2.82 -10.82
N GLN A 92 12.06 3.08 -9.53
CA GLN A 92 13.05 3.11 -8.46
C GLN A 92 13.14 1.78 -7.68
N ASP A 93 12.38 0.74 -8.09
CA ASP A 93 12.26 -0.54 -7.37
C ASP A 93 11.78 -0.38 -5.92
N ILE A 94 10.93 0.62 -5.67
CA ILE A 94 10.29 0.87 -4.39
C ILE A 94 8.91 0.22 -4.40
N ALA A 95 8.65 -0.65 -3.43
CA ALA A 95 7.32 -1.26 -3.28
C ALA A 95 6.29 -0.25 -2.78
N LEU A 96 5.05 -0.41 -3.22
CA LEU A 96 3.90 0.31 -2.66
C LEU A 96 3.07 -0.64 -1.81
N MET A 97 2.66 -0.17 -0.62
CA MET A 97 1.85 -0.94 0.31
C MET A 97 0.48 -0.27 0.47
N ALA A 98 -0.54 -0.83 -0.19
CA ALA A 98 -1.89 -0.28 -0.23
C ALA A 98 -2.62 -0.49 1.11
N TYR A 99 -2.76 0.58 1.91
CA TYR A 99 -3.67 0.54 3.05
C TYR A 99 -5.09 0.90 2.65
N SER A 100 -6.07 0.49 3.47
CA SER A 100 -7.50 0.63 3.18
C SER A 100 -7.90 0.14 1.78
N PRO A 101 -7.47 -1.06 1.34
CA PRO A 101 -7.77 -1.56 0.00
C PRO A 101 -9.28 -1.79 -0.24
N LEU A 102 -10.08 -1.77 0.81
CA LEU A 102 -11.54 -1.90 0.79
C LEU A 102 -12.26 -0.56 1.04
N ASP A 103 -11.53 0.56 1.06
CA ASP A 103 -12.08 1.89 1.37
C ASP A 103 -12.94 1.89 2.65
N GLN A 104 -12.42 1.29 3.72
CA GLN A 104 -13.14 1.08 4.99
C GLN A 104 -14.48 0.33 4.84
N GLY A 105 -14.67 -0.36 3.70
CA GLY A 105 -15.88 -1.12 3.38
C GLY A 105 -16.90 -0.37 2.52
N SER A 106 -16.67 0.90 2.20
CA SER A 106 -17.61 1.73 1.42
C SER A 106 -17.85 1.17 0.02
N ILE A 107 -16.79 0.72 -0.67
CA ILE A 107 -16.86 0.19 -2.04
C ILE A 107 -17.50 -1.22 -2.12
N LEU A 108 -17.65 -1.93 -1.01
CA LEU A 108 -18.17 -3.30 -1.03
C LEU A 108 -19.66 -3.38 -1.40
N GLN A 109 -20.37 -2.25 -1.39
CA GLN A 109 -21.77 -2.18 -1.81
C GLN A 109 -21.92 -1.81 -3.27
N ASP A 110 -20.83 -1.49 -3.97
CA ASP A 110 -20.85 -1.15 -5.39
C ASP A 110 -21.37 -2.32 -6.23
N THR A 111 -22.21 -2.02 -7.23
CA THR A 111 -22.90 -3.02 -8.05
C THR A 111 -21.95 -3.67 -9.03
N VAL A 112 -20.95 -2.95 -9.55
CA VAL A 112 -19.96 -3.46 -10.50
C VAL A 112 -19.05 -4.46 -9.81
N LEU A 113 -18.51 -4.12 -8.63
CA LEU A 113 -17.67 -5.04 -7.86
C LEU A 113 -18.43 -6.32 -7.46
N LYS A 114 -19.73 -6.22 -7.14
CA LYS A 114 -20.57 -7.40 -6.85
C LYS A 114 -20.80 -8.26 -8.08
N GLN A 115 -21.10 -7.67 -9.24
CA GLN A 115 -21.29 -8.41 -10.49
C GLN A 115 -20.02 -9.17 -10.92
N ILE A 116 -18.86 -8.52 -10.83
CA ILE A 116 -17.57 -9.16 -11.08
C ILE A 116 -17.34 -10.31 -10.09
N ALA A 117 -17.60 -10.07 -8.81
CA ALA A 117 -17.47 -11.08 -7.77
C ALA A 117 -18.34 -12.31 -8.03
N ASP A 118 -19.61 -12.10 -8.41
CA ASP A 118 -20.53 -13.17 -8.79
C ASP A 118 -20.01 -13.98 -9.99
N GLY A 119 -19.46 -13.28 -11.00
CA GLY A 119 -18.88 -13.93 -12.20
C GLY A 119 -17.67 -14.81 -11.87
N HIS A 120 -16.85 -14.41 -10.90
CA HIS A 120 -15.68 -15.17 -10.46
C HIS A 120 -15.95 -16.13 -9.29
N GLY A 121 -17.17 -16.15 -8.73
CA GLY A 121 -17.51 -16.99 -7.58
C GLY A 121 -16.78 -16.59 -6.28
N VAL A 122 -16.45 -15.32 -6.12
CA VAL A 122 -15.71 -14.76 -4.97
C VAL A 122 -16.50 -13.62 -4.31
N THR A 123 -15.92 -12.92 -3.34
CA THR A 123 -16.54 -11.75 -2.71
C THR A 123 -16.10 -10.44 -3.37
N ALA A 124 -16.90 -9.37 -3.26
CA ALA A 124 -16.51 -8.03 -3.71
C ALA A 124 -15.21 -7.55 -3.01
N ALA A 125 -14.98 -7.96 -1.77
CA ALA A 125 -13.72 -7.69 -1.07
C ALA A 125 -12.53 -8.38 -1.74
N THR A 126 -12.70 -9.63 -2.18
CA THR A 126 -11.69 -10.38 -2.93
C THR A 126 -11.36 -9.68 -4.24
N VAL A 127 -12.37 -9.22 -4.99
CA VAL A 127 -12.19 -8.47 -6.25
C VAL A 127 -11.43 -7.16 -6.00
N ALA A 128 -11.81 -6.38 -4.99
CA ALA A 128 -11.15 -5.12 -4.67
C ALA A 128 -9.67 -5.33 -4.29
N VAL A 129 -9.35 -6.36 -3.51
CA VAL A 129 -7.97 -6.71 -3.17
C VAL A 129 -7.22 -7.20 -4.42
N ALA A 130 -7.81 -8.07 -5.25
CA ALA A 130 -7.20 -8.55 -6.49
C ALA A 130 -6.85 -7.39 -7.43
N TRP A 131 -7.75 -6.40 -7.54
CA TRP A 131 -7.51 -5.20 -8.33
C TRP A 131 -6.30 -4.39 -7.82
N THR A 132 -6.11 -4.24 -6.50
CA THR A 132 -4.92 -3.55 -5.97
C THR A 132 -3.62 -4.31 -6.28
N LEU A 133 -3.66 -5.60 -6.53
CA LEU A 133 -2.50 -6.45 -6.81
C LEU A 133 -2.12 -6.51 -8.30
N LEU A 134 -2.79 -5.75 -9.18
CA LEU A 134 -2.49 -5.75 -10.62
C LEU A 134 -1.09 -5.22 -10.96
N PHE A 135 -0.55 -4.36 -10.10
CA PHE A 135 0.78 -3.79 -10.33
C PHE A 135 1.86 -4.65 -9.65
N PRO A 136 2.97 -4.94 -10.36
CA PRO A 136 4.13 -5.54 -9.73
C PRO A 136 4.64 -4.63 -8.59
N ASN A 137 5.23 -5.19 -7.56
CA ASN A 137 5.71 -4.47 -6.36
C ASN A 137 4.58 -3.83 -5.51
N MET A 138 3.32 -4.21 -5.71
CA MET A 138 2.21 -3.78 -4.85
C MET A 138 1.92 -4.84 -3.78
N VAL A 139 1.80 -4.38 -2.54
CA VAL A 139 1.37 -5.20 -1.39
C VAL A 139 0.04 -4.66 -0.88
N SER A 140 -1.00 -5.46 -0.85
CA SER A 140 -2.29 -5.07 -0.27
C SER A 140 -2.37 -5.50 1.20
N ILE A 141 -2.82 -4.59 2.08
CA ILE A 141 -2.89 -4.86 3.53
C ILE A 141 -4.33 -4.70 4.08
N PRO A 142 -5.27 -5.55 3.65
CA PRO A 142 -6.63 -5.54 4.16
C PRO A 142 -6.68 -5.93 5.64
N LYS A 143 -7.31 -5.10 6.47
CA LYS A 143 -7.54 -5.44 7.88
C LYS A 143 -8.73 -6.40 8.00
N ALA A 144 -8.52 -7.54 8.63
CA ALA A 144 -9.58 -8.52 8.91
C ALA A 144 -9.41 -9.12 10.32
N THR A 145 -10.54 -9.44 10.96
CA THR A 145 -10.57 -10.11 12.26
C THR A 145 -11.27 -11.48 12.21
N ALA A 146 -12.18 -11.67 11.25
CA ALA A 146 -12.85 -12.94 11.02
C ALA A 146 -12.00 -13.82 10.09
N PRO A 147 -11.80 -15.13 10.39
CA PRO A 147 -11.05 -16.05 9.53
C PRO A 147 -11.52 -16.05 8.08
N ALA A 148 -12.84 -16.06 7.84
CA ALA A 148 -13.40 -16.01 6.50
C ALA A 148 -12.97 -14.76 5.69
N HIS A 149 -12.80 -13.61 6.33
CA HIS A 149 -12.31 -12.39 5.66
C HIS A 149 -10.82 -12.48 5.34
N ILE A 150 -10.03 -13.15 6.20
CA ILE A 150 -8.60 -13.39 5.94
C ILE A 150 -8.44 -14.34 4.75
N GLU A 151 -9.23 -15.42 4.72
CA GLU A 151 -9.26 -16.38 3.61
C GLU A 151 -9.67 -15.70 2.29
N ALA A 152 -10.72 -14.87 2.31
CA ALA A 152 -11.18 -14.11 1.16
C ALA A 152 -10.10 -13.13 0.64
N ALA A 153 -9.38 -12.46 1.53
CA ALA A 153 -8.26 -11.59 1.15
C ALA A 153 -7.09 -12.38 0.56
N ALA A 154 -6.76 -13.53 1.15
CA ALA A 154 -5.69 -14.41 0.62
C ALA A 154 -6.03 -15.00 -0.75
N ALA A 155 -7.30 -15.32 -1.00
CA ALA A 155 -7.78 -15.85 -2.29
C ALA A 155 -7.66 -14.81 -3.43
N ALA A 156 -7.56 -13.53 -3.12
CA ALA A 156 -7.47 -12.46 -4.12
C ALA A 156 -6.29 -12.62 -5.10
N ARG A 157 -5.19 -13.21 -4.66
CA ARG A 157 -4.00 -13.48 -5.50
C ARG A 157 -4.26 -14.51 -6.63
N GLU A 158 -5.31 -15.30 -6.50
CA GLU A 158 -5.68 -16.34 -7.49
C GLU A 158 -6.74 -15.82 -8.46
N VAL A 159 -7.29 -14.63 -8.24
CA VAL A 159 -8.32 -14.04 -9.10
C VAL A 159 -7.65 -13.33 -10.27
N LEU A 160 -7.96 -13.78 -11.48
CA LEU A 160 -7.51 -13.16 -12.71
C LEU A 160 -8.65 -12.31 -13.28
N LEU A 161 -8.59 -11.01 -13.02
CA LEU A 161 -9.55 -10.05 -13.59
C LEU A 161 -9.36 -9.95 -15.10
N THR A 162 -10.47 -10.02 -15.85
CA THR A 162 -10.47 -9.89 -17.30
C THR A 162 -10.40 -8.42 -17.74
N ASP A 163 -10.08 -8.16 -19.02
CA ASP A 163 -10.12 -6.81 -19.59
C ASP A 163 -11.50 -6.17 -19.49
N ASP A 164 -12.58 -6.97 -19.59
CA ASP A 164 -13.95 -6.50 -19.40
C ASP A 164 -14.21 -6.10 -17.94
N ASP A 165 -13.69 -6.87 -16.96
CA ASP A 165 -13.78 -6.52 -15.54
C ASP A 165 -13.05 -5.20 -15.25
N LEU A 166 -11.83 -5.05 -15.78
CA LEU A 166 -11.03 -3.84 -15.60
C LEU A 166 -11.73 -2.62 -16.23
N THR A 167 -12.29 -2.79 -17.43
CA THR A 167 -13.07 -1.74 -18.09
C THR A 167 -14.30 -1.35 -17.27
N ALA A 168 -15.00 -2.32 -16.70
CA ALA A 168 -16.16 -2.07 -15.85
C ALA A 168 -15.76 -1.32 -14.55
N ILE A 169 -14.64 -1.71 -13.94
CA ILE A 169 -14.11 -1.02 -12.76
C ILE A 169 -13.71 0.42 -13.10
N ASP A 170 -13.03 0.65 -14.24
CA ASP A 170 -12.64 2.00 -14.68
C ASP A 170 -13.83 2.90 -14.97
N HIS A 171 -14.96 2.35 -15.40
CA HIS A 171 -16.21 3.10 -15.56
C HIS A 171 -16.85 3.46 -14.21
N ALA A 172 -16.84 2.54 -13.24
CA ALA A 172 -17.40 2.77 -11.91
C ALA A 172 -16.51 3.67 -11.04
N PHE A 173 -15.21 3.53 -11.19
CA PHE A 173 -14.17 4.22 -10.44
C PHE A 173 -13.12 4.78 -11.43
N PRO A 174 -13.39 5.94 -12.04
CA PRO A 174 -12.53 6.48 -13.09
C PRO A 174 -11.07 6.70 -12.64
N PRO A 175 -10.10 6.46 -13.55
CA PRO A 175 -8.71 6.82 -13.30
C PRO A 175 -8.53 8.28 -12.89
N PRO A 176 -7.46 8.61 -12.15
CA PRO A 176 -7.23 9.96 -11.68
C PRO A 176 -7.04 10.93 -12.85
N GLN A 177 -7.42 12.20 -12.62
CA GLN A 177 -7.01 13.26 -13.54
C GLN A 177 -5.56 13.65 -13.28
N PRO A 178 -4.81 14.11 -14.30
CA PRO A 178 -3.45 14.59 -14.13
C PRO A 178 -3.32 15.62 -13.01
N GLY A 179 -2.33 15.46 -12.13
CA GLY A 179 -2.13 16.30 -10.97
C GLY A 179 -3.04 15.99 -9.78
N ALA A 180 -3.68 14.82 -9.75
CA ALA A 180 -4.47 14.37 -8.62
C ALA A 180 -3.61 14.30 -7.35
N ARG A 181 -4.10 14.91 -6.26
CA ARG A 181 -3.38 14.89 -4.98
C ARG A 181 -3.58 13.56 -4.26
N LEU A 182 -2.51 13.12 -3.59
CA LEU A 182 -2.57 11.95 -2.71
C LEU A 182 -3.64 12.16 -1.63
N ALA A 183 -4.60 11.24 -1.56
CA ALA A 183 -5.57 11.21 -0.48
C ALA A 183 -4.98 10.47 0.73
N ILE A 184 -5.35 10.91 1.92
CA ILE A 184 -4.95 10.32 3.21
C ILE A 184 -6.16 10.30 4.15
N TYR A 185 -6.23 9.30 5.04
CA TYR A 185 -7.26 9.23 6.08
C TYR A 185 -6.71 9.67 7.45
#